data_a21ebc12872523ab5921a30f4d148488
#
_entry.id   a21ebc12872523ab5921a30f4d148488
#
_cell.length_a   1.000
_cell.length_b   1.000
_cell.length_c   1.000
_cell.angle_alpha   90.00
_cell.angle_beta   90.00
_cell.angle_gamma   90.00
#
_symmetry.space_group_name_H-M   'P 1'
#
loop_
_entity.id
_entity.type
_entity.pdbx_description
1 polymer ?
#
loop_
_entity_poly.entity_id
_entity_poly.type
_entity_poly.pdbx_seq_one_letter_code
_entity_poly.pdbx_strand_id
1 'polypeptide(L)'
;MSAQTNFWYWQLINPALGLVIAMFVVAVVFDLWGERAYWRILPVMIVVAALFYGITVLIPGTFLTFVAYEALAMLFALGGYIYLSSRAKLNGVWLLVAGVLITIVAAMVQAVGKNGVVLFFGLDQKGVFHLVQMVGVLALVGGEQKGLARENK
;
A
#
# COMPACT_ATOMS: atom_id res chain seq x y z
N MET A 1 8.56 -26.63 -3.36
CA MET A 1 9.23 -25.67 -4.27
C MET A 1 10.72 -25.78 -4.06
N SER A 2 11.55 -25.82 -5.12
CA SER A 2 13.00 -25.79 -4.96
C SER A 2 13.47 -24.42 -4.45
N ALA A 3 14.63 -24.38 -3.76
CA ALA A 3 15.20 -23.11 -3.26
C ALA A 3 15.42 -22.08 -4.41
N GLN A 4 15.81 -22.61 -5.59
CA GLN A 4 16.05 -21.81 -6.78
C GLN A 4 14.75 -21.19 -7.35
N THR A 5 13.64 -21.94 -7.37
CA THR A 5 12.32 -21.44 -7.81
C THR A 5 11.82 -20.36 -6.84
N ASN A 6 12.02 -20.54 -5.53
CA ASN A 6 11.64 -19.57 -4.52
C ASN A 6 12.43 -18.27 -4.67
N PHE A 7 13.74 -18.35 -4.93
CA PHE A 7 14.60 -17.19 -5.17
C PHE A 7 14.08 -16.35 -6.37
N TRP A 8 13.82 -16.97 -7.54
CA TRP A 8 13.32 -16.25 -8.70
C TRP A 8 11.95 -15.63 -8.48
N TYR A 9 11.10 -16.29 -7.72
CA TYR A 9 9.78 -15.77 -7.36
C TYR A 9 9.89 -14.45 -6.58
N TRP A 10 10.77 -14.38 -5.59
CA TRP A 10 11.02 -13.18 -4.80
C TRP A 10 11.69 -12.06 -5.60
N GLN A 11 12.54 -12.40 -6.57
CA GLN A 11 13.16 -11.42 -7.47
C GLN A 11 12.13 -10.71 -8.36
N LEU A 12 11.02 -11.33 -8.67
CA LEU A 12 9.93 -10.71 -9.44
C LEU A 12 8.94 -9.95 -8.55
N ILE A 13 8.62 -10.49 -7.37
CA ILE A 13 7.63 -9.91 -6.47
C ILE A 13 8.14 -8.63 -5.81
N ASN A 14 9.36 -8.62 -5.31
CA ASN A 14 9.90 -7.47 -4.58
C ASN A 14 9.90 -6.16 -5.38
N PRO A 15 10.36 -6.10 -6.64
CA PRO A 15 10.29 -4.87 -7.42
C PRO A 15 8.84 -4.45 -7.71
N ALA A 16 7.94 -5.41 -7.95
CA ALA A 16 6.53 -5.11 -8.16
C ALA A 16 5.89 -4.49 -6.90
N LEU A 17 6.14 -5.06 -5.73
CA LEU A 17 5.66 -4.51 -4.46
C LEU A 17 6.22 -3.12 -4.19
N GLY A 18 7.53 -2.92 -4.38
CA GLY A 18 8.16 -1.62 -4.22
C GLY A 18 7.55 -0.56 -5.13
N LEU A 19 7.30 -0.93 -6.39
CA LEU A 19 6.69 -0.02 -7.37
C LEU A 19 5.22 0.30 -7.03
N VAL A 20 4.43 -0.69 -6.61
CA VAL A 20 3.03 -0.47 -6.21
C VAL A 20 2.93 0.51 -5.05
N ILE A 21 3.77 0.36 -4.02
CA ILE A 21 3.79 1.30 -2.88
C ILE A 21 4.23 2.70 -3.34
N ALA A 22 5.25 2.79 -4.21
CA ALA A 22 5.71 4.05 -4.77
C ALA A 22 4.59 4.77 -5.55
N MET A 23 3.87 4.05 -6.42
CA MET A 23 2.75 4.59 -7.20
C MET A 23 1.58 5.00 -6.29
N PHE A 24 1.32 4.26 -5.23
CA PHE A 24 0.33 4.66 -4.23
C PHE A 24 0.66 6.01 -3.57
N VAL A 25 1.92 6.22 -3.16
CA VAL A 25 2.36 7.52 -2.63
C VAL A 25 2.22 8.64 -3.67
N VAL A 26 2.53 8.35 -4.94
CA VAL A 26 2.36 9.32 -6.04
C VAL A 26 0.88 9.70 -6.21
N ALA A 27 -0.05 8.74 -6.12
CA ALA A 27 -1.48 8.99 -6.17
C ALA A 27 -1.93 9.90 -5.00
N VAL A 28 -1.50 9.61 -3.78
CA VAL A 28 -1.78 10.47 -2.60
C VAL A 28 -1.26 11.89 -2.79
N VAL A 29 -0.05 12.04 -3.37
CA VAL A 29 0.52 13.37 -3.68
C VAL A 29 -0.31 14.10 -4.73
N PHE A 30 -0.81 13.38 -5.74
CA PHE A 30 -1.71 13.94 -6.74
C PHE A 30 -2.99 14.49 -6.09
N ASP A 31 -3.63 13.72 -5.21
CA ASP A 31 -4.84 14.14 -4.49
C ASP A 31 -4.61 15.36 -3.59
N LEU A 32 -3.43 15.42 -2.96
CA LEU A 32 -3.08 16.51 -2.04
C LEU A 32 -2.75 17.83 -2.75
N TRP A 33 -1.93 17.75 -3.80
CA TRP A 33 -1.30 18.94 -4.42
C TRP A 33 -1.46 19.03 -5.93
N GLY A 34 -2.13 18.06 -6.55
CA GLY A 34 -2.48 18.08 -7.98
C GLY A 34 -1.34 17.69 -8.93
N GLU A 35 -1.60 17.86 -10.22
CA GLU A 35 -0.76 17.37 -11.32
C GLU A 35 0.69 17.87 -11.29
N ARG A 36 0.91 19.15 -10.91
CA ARG A 36 2.27 19.70 -10.85
C ARG A 36 3.14 18.99 -9.81
N ALA A 37 2.58 18.62 -8.67
CA ALA A 37 3.27 17.86 -7.64
C ALA A 37 3.52 16.42 -8.06
N TYR A 38 2.53 15.80 -8.71
CA TYR A 38 2.65 14.46 -9.31
C TYR A 38 3.89 14.34 -10.20
N TRP A 39 4.06 15.22 -11.18
CA TRP A 39 5.20 15.16 -12.11
C TRP A 39 6.57 15.38 -11.45
N ARG A 40 6.60 16.05 -10.30
CA ARG A 40 7.82 16.25 -9.52
C ARG A 40 8.19 15.06 -8.66
N ILE A 41 7.18 14.42 -8.06
CA ILE A 41 7.40 13.31 -7.12
C ILE A 41 7.59 11.97 -7.84
N LEU A 42 6.99 11.78 -9.01
CA LEU A 42 7.03 10.53 -9.77
C LEU A 42 8.46 10.00 -9.97
N PRO A 43 9.43 10.77 -10.51
CA PRO A 43 10.79 10.27 -10.69
C PRO A 43 11.47 9.95 -9.35
N VAL A 44 11.18 10.70 -8.29
CA VAL A 44 11.73 10.45 -6.95
C VAL A 44 11.22 9.11 -6.43
N MET A 45 9.93 8.84 -6.57
CA MET A 45 9.34 7.59 -6.10
C MET A 45 9.79 6.37 -6.91
N ILE A 46 10.08 6.53 -8.20
CA ILE A 46 10.72 5.48 -9.01
C ILE A 46 12.12 5.16 -8.47
N VAL A 47 12.92 6.18 -8.14
CA VAL A 47 14.24 5.99 -7.54
C VAL A 47 14.11 5.32 -6.16
N VAL A 48 13.15 5.72 -5.33
CA VAL A 48 12.89 5.09 -4.03
C VAL A 48 12.52 3.60 -4.18
N ALA A 49 11.66 3.27 -5.15
CA ALA A 49 11.31 1.87 -5.45
C ALA A 49 12.53 1.06 -5.92
N ALA A 50 13.40 1.65 -6.75
CA ALA A 50 14.64 1.02 -7.18
C ALA A 50 15.63 0.80 -6.02
N LEU A 51 15.77 1.77 -5.11
CA LEU A 51 16.58 1.64 -3.91
C LEU A 51 16.02 0.58 -2.97
N PHE A 52 14.70 0.54 -2.78
CA PHE A 52 14.04 -0.51 -2.01
C PHE A 52 14.37 -1.90 -2.59
N TYR A 53 14.24 -2.08 -3.90
CA TYR A 53 14.61 -3.33 -4.56
C TYR A 53 16.10 -3.67 -4.34
N GLY A 54 17.00 -2.69 -4.52
CA GLY A 54 18.43 -2.87 -4.26
C GLY A 54 18.71 -3.36 -2.84
N ILE A 55 18.07 -2.77 -1.84
CA ILE A 55 18.20 -3.19 -0.43
C ILE A 55 17.72 -4.63 -0.24
N THR A 56 16.59 -5.02 -0.84
CA THR A 56 16.06 -6.39 -0.70
C THR A 56 16.93 -7.45 -1.38
N VAL A 57 17.68 -7.06 -2.42
CA VAL A 57 18.67 -7.94 -3.08
C VAL A 57 19.95 -8.08 -2.27
N LEU A 58 20.45 -6.97 -1.71
CA LEU A 58 21.71 -6.95 -0.96
C LEU A 58 21.57 -7.55 0.45
N ILE A 59 20.40 -7.44 1.06
CA ILE A 59 20.11 -7.91 2.42
C ILE A 59 18.95 -8.91 2.36
N PRO A 60 19.21 -10.18 1.97
CA PRO A 60 18.16 -11.17 1.82
C PRO A 60 17.51 -11.48 3.18
N GLY A 61 16.18 -11.63 3.17
CA GLY A 61 15.39 -12.02 4.34
C GLY A 61 14.81 -10.87 5.17
N THR A 62 14.94 -9.62 4.73
CA THR A 62 14.39 -8.47 5.46
C THR A 62 12.93 -8.18 5.10
N PHE A 63 12.02 -9.06 5.49
CA PHE A 63 10.58 -8.78 5.51
C PHE A 63 10.29 -7.47 6.28
N LEU A 64 11.07 -7.18 7.32
CA LEU A 64 10.96 -5.95 8.10
C LEU A 64 11.18 -4.67 7.26
N THR A 65 12.09 -4.69 6.29
CA THR A 65 12.31 -3.55 5.37
C THR A 65 11.06 -3.27 4.53
N PHE A 66 10.40 -4.32 4.05
CA PHE A 66 9.12 -4.19 3.33
C PHE A 66 8.04 -3.59 4.24
N VAL A 67 7.86 -4.14 5.44
CA VAL A 67 6.87 -3.65 6.42
C VAL A 67 7.13 -2.18 6.77
N ALA A 68 8.38 -1.79 6.98
CA ALA A 68 8.74 -0.41 7.28
C ALA A 68 8.42 0.54 6.10
N TYR A 69 8.73 0.14 4.88
CA TYR A 69 8.44 0.92 3.68
C TYR A 69 6.92 1.10 3.47
N GLU A 70 6.16 0.01 3.59
CA GLU A 70 4.70 0.03 3.51
C GLU A 70 4.09 0.89 4.62
N ALA A 71 4.55 0.73 5.88
CA ALA A 71 4.05 1.49 7.01
C ALA A 71 4.25 3.00 6.84
N LEU A 72 5.43 3.43 6.36
CA LEU A 72 5.69 4.85 6.08
C LEU A 72 4.75 5.40 5.01
N ALA A 73 4.54 4.66 3.93
CA ALA A 73 3.62 5.05 2.86
C ALA A 73 2.17 5.15 3.37
N MET A 74 1.72 4.19 4.17
CA MET A 74 0.37 4.17 4.73
C MET A 74 0.15 5.29 5.75
N LEU A 75 1.12 5.58 6.61
CA LEU A 75 1.03 6.70 7.56
C LEU A 75 0.99 8.04 6.84
N PHE A 76 1.79 8.22 5.79
CA PHE A 76 1.74 9.41 4.94
C PHE A 76 0.36 9.56 4.28
N ALA A 77 -0.17 8.48 3.68
CA ALA A 77 -1.48 8.47 3.05
C ALA A 77 -2.60 8.79 4.06
N LEU A 78 -2.56 8.17 5.24
CA LEU A 78 -3.54 8.41 6.30
C LEU A 78 -3.56 9.89 6.71
N GLY A 79 -2.38 10.46 6.98
CA GLY A 79 -2.26 11.89 7.32
C GLY A 79 -2.77 12.80 6.21
N GLY A 80 -2.43 12.48 4.95
CA GLY A 80 -2.89 13.20 3.76
C GLY A 80 -4.41 13.17 3.60
N TYR A 81 -5.01 12.00 3.68
CA TYR A 81 -6.47 11.86 3.51
C TYR A 81 -7.26 12.42 4.70
N ILE A 82 -6.76 12.34 5.93
CA ILE A 82 -7.35 13.04 7.07
C ILE A 82 -7.32 14.56 6.85
N TYR A 83 -6.20 15.08 6.35
CA TYR A 83 -6.10 16.50 6.01
C TYR A 83 -7.09 16.91 4.91
N LEU A 84 -7.23 16.13 3.83
CA LEU A 84 -8.21 16.39 2.78
C LEU A 84 -9.64 16.31 3.30
N SER A 85 -9.93 15.38 4.19
CA SER A 85 -11.22 15.22 4.85
C SER A 85 -11.60 16.47 5.67
N SER A 86 -10.65 17.02 6.43
CA SER A 86 -10.88 18.24 7.22
C SER A 86 -11.13 19.50 6.36
N ARG A 87 -10.71 19.47 5.10
CA ARG A 87 -10.91 20.56 4.13
C ARG A 87 -12.11 20.38 3.22
N ALA A 88 -12.84 19.28 3.34
CA ALA A 88 -13.96 18.90 2.46
C ALA A 88 -13.64 19.00 0.96
N LYS A 89 -12.36 18.78 0.58
CA LYS A 89 -11.86 19.00 -0.77
C LYS A 89 -12.16 17.87 -1.73
N LEU A 90 -12.30 16.64 -1.22
CA LEU A 90 -12.46 15.46 -2.05
C LEU A 90 -13.71 14.67 -1.64
N ASN A 91 -14.57 14.35 -2.62
CA ASN A 91 -15.69 13.44 -2.39
C ASN A 91 -15.16 12.01 -2.21
N GLY A 92 -15.74 11.28 -1.26
CA GLY A 92 -15.30 9.90 -1.01
C GLY A 92 -14.03 9.77 -0.17
N VAL A 93 -13.42 10.87 0.30
CA VAL A 93 -12.20 10.87 1.11
C VAL A 93 -12.31 9.98 2.36
N TRP A 94 -13.47 9.85 2.96
CA TRP A 94 -13.68 8.94 4.09
C TRP A 94 -13.52 7.47 3.72
N LEU A 95 -13.82 7.09 2.46
CA LEU A 95 -13.52 5.74 1.96
C LEU A 95 -12.03 5.54 1.78
N LEU A 96 -11.29 6.58 1.37
CA LEU A 96 -9.83 6.54 1.29
C LEU A 96 -9.20 6.38 2.67
N VAL A 97 -9.66 7.16 3.66
CA VAL A 97 -9.23 7.02 5.07
C VAL A 97 -9.55 5.61 5.59
N ALA A 98 -10.77 5.13 5.38
CA ALA A 98 -11.17 3.77 5.80
C ALA A 98 -10.32 2.70 5.11
N GLY A 99 -10.08 2.82 3.80
CA GLY A 99 -9.25 1.89 3.03
C GLY A 99 -7.83 1.81 3.57
N VAL A 100 -7.20 2.96 3.86
CA VAL A 100 -5.85 2.99 4.45
C VAL A 100 -5.85 2.38 5.85
N LEU A 101 -6.83 2.70 6.69
CA LEU A 101 -6.93 2.11 8.03
C LEU A 101 -7.11 0.59 7.98
N ILE A 102 -7.96 0.07 7.09
CA ILE A 102 -8.15 -1.37 6.90
C ILE A 102 -6.85 -2.03 6.43
N THR A 103 -6.12 -1.40 5.51
CA THR A 103 -4.81 -1.89 5.05
C THR A 103 -3.78 -1.92 6.18
N ILE A 104 -3.72 -0.90 7.04
CA ILE A 104 -2.86 -0.90 8.23
C ILE A 104 -3.23 -2.05 9.18
N VAL A 105 -4.53 -2.27 9.42
CA VAL A 105 -4.99 -3.40 10.26
C VAL A 105 -4.59 -4.73 9.63
N ALA A 106 -4.73 -4.89 8.32
CA ALA A 106 -4.29 -6.10 7.60
C ALA A 106 -2.78 -6.33 7.79
N ALA A 107 -1.95 -5.30 7.64
CA ALA A 107 -0.51 -5.38 7.84
C ALA A 107 -0.15 -5.77 9.31
N MET A 108 -0.88 -5.25 10.29
CA MET A 108 -0.70 -5.64 11.69
C MET A 108 -1.06 -7.12 11.92
N VAL A 109 -2.16 -7.62 11.34
CA VAL A 109 -2.52 -9.04 11.40
C VAL A 109 -1.41 -9.90 10.81
N GLN A 110 -0.81 -9.48 9.71
CA GLN A 110 0.30 -10.19 9.09
C GLN A 110 1.57 -10.17 9.95
N ALA A 111 1.87 -9.05 10.61
CA ALA A 111 3.09 -8.88 11.39
C ALA A 111 3.06 -9.63 12.74
N VAL A 112 1.89 -9.67 13.40
CA VAL A 112 1.75 -10.23 14.76
C VAL A 112 1.40 -11.71 14.74
N GLY A 113 0.80 -12.21 13.67
CA GLY A 113 0.31 -13.58 13.61
C GLY A 113 1.41 -14.63 13.53
N LYS A 114 1.13 -15.79 14.11
CA LYS A 114 2.02 -16.96 14.05
C LYS A 114 1.67 -17.85 12.85
N ASN A 115 2.66 -18.26 12.08
CA ASN A 115 2.46 -19.16 10.96
C ASN A 115 1.76 -20.46 11.40
N GLY A 116 0.75 -20.87 10.63
CA GLY A 116 0.05 -22.14 10.82
C GLY A 116 -1.08 -22.13 11.86
N VAL A 117 -1.38 -20.99 12.49
CA VAL A 117 -2.56 -20.86 13.35
C VAL A 117 -3.78 -20.54 12.49
N VAL A 118 -4.79 -21.39 12.51
CA VAL A 118 -6.09 -21.15 11.87
C VAL A 118 -6.85 -20.11 12.70
N LEU A 119 -7.18 -18.96 12.11
CA LEU A 119 -7.79 -17.84 12.82
C LEU A 119 -9.31 -17.76 12.59
N PHE A 120 -9.75 -17.83 11.34
CA PHE A 120 -11.14 -17.57 10.99
C PHE A 120 -11.56 -18.34 9.73
N PHE A 121 -12.73 -19.01 9.73
CA PHE A 121 -13.25 -19.82 8.61
C PHE A 121 -12.25 -20.83 8.01
N GLY A 122 -11.37 -21.41 8.79
CA GLY A 122 -10.36 -22.34 8.28
C GLY A 122 -9.19 -21.66 7.57
N LEU A 123 -9.13 -20.33 7.56
CA LEU A 123 -8.04 -19.55 6.99
C LEU A 123 -6.92 -19.37 8.02
N ASP A 124 -5.69 -19.54 7.55
CA ASP A 124 -4.52 -19.15 8.29
C ASP A 124 -4.37 -17.61 8.30
N GLN A 125 -3.39 -17.13 9.04
CA GLN A 125 -3.06 -15.71 9.13
C GLN A 125 -2.89 -15.04 7.74
N LYS A 126 -2.28 -15.73 6.78
CA LYS A 126 -2.08 -15.18 5.42
C LYS A 126 -3.39 -15.02 4.68
N GLY A 127 -4.28 -16.01 4.79
CA GLY A 127 -5.61 -15.94 4.21
C GLY A 127 -6.44 -14.80 4.80
N VAL A 128 -6.42 -14.62 6.13
CA VAL A 128 -7.12 -13.50 6.79
C VAL A 128 -6.53 -12.15 6.36
N PHE A 129 -5.21 -12.02 6.31
CA PHE A 129 -4.55 -10.82 5.79
C PHE A 129 -5.06 -10.44 4.40
N HIS A 130 -5.03 -11.38 3.45
CA HIS A 130 -5.47 -11.09 2.08
C HIS A 130 -6.94 -10.71 2.00
N LEU A 131 -7.78 -11.33 2.80
CA LEU A 131 -9.22 -11.02 2.83
C LEU A 131 -9.47 -9.60 3.36
N VAL A 132 -8.83 -9.21 4.45
CA VAL A 132 -8.90 -7.85 5.00
C VAL A 132 -8.31 -6.84 4.02
N GLN A 133 -7.16 -7.15 3.42
CA GLN A 133 -6.50 -6.30 2.42
C GLN A 133 -7.41 -6.03 1.20
N MET A 134 -8.13 -7.04 0.71
CA MET A 134 -9.08 -6.88 -0.40
C MET A 134 -10.18 -5.86 -0.06
N VAL A 135 -10.72 -5.91 1.16
CA VAL A 135 -11.72 -4.92 1.61
C VAL A 135 -11.13 -3.51 1.63
N GLY A 136 -9.89 -3.38 2.12
CA GLY A 136 -9.16 -2.11 2.10
C GLY A 136 -8.99 -1.54 0.69
N VAL A 137 -8.55 -2.38 -0.25
CA VAL A 137 -8.38 -1.99 -1.66
C VAL A 137 -9.71 -1.58 -2.30
N LEU A 138 -10.79 -2.31 -2.06
CA LEU A 138 -12.13 -1.95 -2.57
C LEU A 138 -12.60 -0.59 -2.01
N ALA A 139 -12.32 -0.30 -0.75
CA ALA A 139 -12.63 1.01 -0.15
C ALA A 139 -11.81 2.13 -0.80
N LEU A 140 -10.52 1.93 -1.07
CA LEU A 140 -9.66 2.87 -1.79
C LEU A 140 -10.20 3.14 -3.20
N VAL A 141 -10.47 2.09 -3.99
CA VAL A 141 -11.02 2.22 -5.34
C VAL A 141 -12.37 2.96 -5.33
N GLY A 142 -13.26 2.63 -4.38
CA GLY A 142 -14.54 3.31 -4.25
C GLY A 142 -14.41 4.78 -3.84
N GLY A 143 -13.38 5.13 -3.06
CA GLY A 143 -13.05 6.51 -2.70
C GLY A 143 -12.61 7.32 -3.91
N GLU A 144 -11.67 6.79 -4.69
CA GLU A 144 -11.17 7.40 -5.93
C GLU A 144 -12.27 7.61 -6.97
N GLN A 145 -13.10 6.59 -7.21
CA GLN A 145 -14.22 6.71 -8.15
C GLN A 145 -15.19 7.84 -7.78
N LYS A 146 -15.45 8.03 -6.47
CA LYS A 146 -16.30 9.15 -6.01
C LYS A 146 -15.63 10.52 -6.17
N GLY A 147 -14.31 10.57 -6.05
CA GLY A 147 -13.51 11.77 -6.33
C GLY A 147 -13.65 12.18 -7.79
N LEU A 148 -13.34 11.27 -8.71
CA LEU A 148 -13.37 11.49 -10.16
C LEU A 148 -14.76 11.81 -10.72
N ALA A 149 -15.82 11.23 -10.17
CA ALA A 149 -17.21 11.46 -10.63
C ALA A 149 -17.65 12.92 -10.43
N ARG A 150 -16.96 13.72 -9.64
CA ARG A 150 -17.26 15.16 -9.43
C ARG A 150 -16.59 16.05 -10.46
N GLU A 151 -15.41 15.70 -10.95
CA GLU A 151 -14.69 16.54 -11.93
C GLU A 151 -15.38 16.56 -13.31
N ASN A 152 -16.22 15.56 -13.59
CA ASN A 152 -16.96 15.41 -14.83
C ASN A 152 -18.37 16.07 -14.82
N LYS A 153 -18.73 16.81 -13.77
CA LYS A 153 -19.98 17.60 -13.67
C LYS A 153 -19.71 19.08 -13.60
#